data_3d86ec35ae5a4580d05b4c9a20381d84
#
_entry.id   3d86ec35ae5a4580d05b4c9a20381d84
#
_cell.length_a   1.000
_cell.length_b   1.000
_cell.length_c   1.000
_cell.angle_alpha   90.00
_cell.angle_beta   90.00
_cell.angle_gamma   90.00
#
_symmetry.space_group_name_H-M   'P 1'
#
loop_
_entity.id
_entity.type
_entity.pdbx_description
1 polymer ?
#
loop_
_entity_poly.entity_id
_entity_poly.type
_entity_poly.pdbx_seq_one_letter_code
_entity_poly.pdbx_strand_id
1 'polypeptide(L)'
;SFDLDQNGVGTAVYKINTNDTYLWFVVFAQHLSSEERTDRVIAEKWDATFTLTCEEPTIDYLEKLRCNVPLQEMGRFTAKELVLSRANKSVRLFDYVSDELAAGLQPDPEQLMNVGYLIRTTAVYGNGKFGLSDLENIRRQNLFKLPFQPEMLCVYLARCFSFDWVEHVAYHKSPDSFR
;
A
#
# COMPACT_ATOMS: atom_id res chain seq x y z
N SER A 1 -11.27 -6.62 -4.83
CA SER A 1 -12.20 -6.21 -3.77
C SER A 1 -11.63 -5.02 -3.01
N PHE A 2 -12.49 -4.21 -2.48
CA PHE A 2 -12.14 -3.04 -1.69
C PHE A 2 -13.07 -3.03 -0.47
N ASP A 3 -12.60 -3.69 0.58
CA ASP A 3 -13.38 -3.93 1.80
C ASP A 3 -12.79 -3.11 2.94
N LEU A 4 -13.11 -1.81 2.92
CA LEU A 4 -12.71 -0.83 3.92
C LEU A 4 -13.94 -0.23 4.59
N ASP A 5 -13.83 0.03 5.88
CA ASP A 5 -14.83 0.79 6.61
C ASP A 5 -14.79 2.29 6.26
N GLN A 6 -15.71 3.08 6.81
CA GLN A 6 -15.81 4.51 6.57
C GLN A 6 -14.55 5.32 6.95
N ASN A 7 -13.67 4.74 7.78
CA ASN A 7 -12.40 5.34 8.20
C ASN A 7 -11.21 4.84 7.37
N GLY A 8 -11.49 3.98 6.38
CA GLY A 8 -10.47 3.40 5.52
C GLY A 8 -9.69 2.26 6.18
N VAL A 9 -10.28 1.58 7.16
CA VAL A 9 -9.68 0.41 7.82
C VAL A 9 -10.23 -0.86 7.21
N GLY A 10 -9.36 -1.79 6.86
CA GLY A 10 -9.77 -3.05 6.27
C GLY A 10 -8.76 -3.62 5.29
N THR A 11 -9.26 -4.31 4.28
CA THR A 11 -8.44 -5.00 3.28
C THR A 11 -8.83 -4.59 1.88
N ALA A 12 -7.83 -4.23 1.07
CA ALA A 12 -8.01 -4.02 -0.36
C ALA A 12 -7.21 -5.07 -1.15
N VAL A 13 -7.81 -5.60 -2.19
CA VAL A 13 -7.19 -6.59 -3.09
C VAL A 13 -7.36 -6.13 -4.53
N TYR A 14 -6.24 -5.89 -5.18
CA TYR A 14 -6.16 -5.57 -6.61
C TYR A 14 -5.67 -6.78 -7.38
N LYS A 15 -6.41 -7.14 -8.42
CA LYS A 15 -5.98 -8.18 -9.37
C LYS A 15 -5.33 -7.50 -10.56
N ILE A 16 -4.11 -7.90 -10.85
CA ILE A 16 -3.30 -7.37 -11.93
C ILE A 16 -3.18 -8.45 -13.00
N ASN A 17 -3.59 -8.13 -14.21
CA ASN A 17 -3.38 -9.01 -15.35
C ASN A 17 -2.00 -8.74 -15.94
N THR A 18 -1.18 -9.75 -16.01
CA THR A 18 0.08 -9.77 -16.75
C THR A 18 -0.11 -10.59 -18.03
N ASN A 19 0.88 -10.60 -18.92
CA ASN A 19 0.75 -11.30 -20.20
C ASN A 19 0.42 -12.79 -20.05
N ASP A 20 0.96 -13.45 -19.03
CA ASP A 20 0.89 -14.91 -18.90
C ASP A 20 0.22 -15.38 -17.59
N THR A 21 -0.03 -14.47 -16.63
CA THR A 21 -0.56 -14.83 -15.33
C THR A 21 -1.24 -13.65 -14.65
N TYR A 22 -1.75 -13.91 -13.44
CA TYR A 22 -2.28 -12.86 -12.58
C TYR A 22 -1.35 -12.63 -11.39
N LEU A 23 -1.30 -11.39 -10.95
CA LEU A 23 -0.73 -10.99 -9.68
C LEU A 23 -1.82 -10.37 -8.81
N TRP A 24 -1.62 -10.41 -7.52
CA TRP A 24 -2.51 -9.74 -6.57
C TRP A 24 -1.70 -8.82 -5.67
N PHE A 25 -2.19 -7.61 -5.55
CA PHE A 25 -1.67 -6.64 -4.61
C PHE A 25 -2.66 -6.54 -3.46
N VAL A 26 -2.24 -6.95 -2.29
CA VAL A 26 -3.06 -6.99 -1.07
C VAL A 26 -2.57 -5.91 -0.13
N VAL A 27 -3.50 -5.10 0.38
CA VAL A 27 -3.23 -4.05 1.35
C VAL A 27 -4.07 -4.30 2.59
N PHE A 28 -3.44 -4.28 3.75
CA PHE A 28 -4.09 -4.21 5.05
C PHE A 28 -3.93 -2.79 5.58
N ALA A 29 -5.02 -2.04 5.57
CA ALA A 29 -5.07 -0.68 6.07
C ALA A 29 -5.56 -0.66 7.52
N GLN A 30 -4.93 0.13 8.35
CA GLN A 30 -5.28 0.29 9.75
C GLN A 30 -5.36 1.77 10.13
N HIS A 31 -6.08 2.04 11.19
CA HIS A 31 -6.14 3.36 11.76
C HIS A 31 -5.05 3.51 12.83
N LEU A 32 -4.24 4.54 12.69
CA LEU A 32 -3.32 4.97 13.74
C LEU A 32 -3.88 6.19 14.44
N SER A 33 -3.71 6.25 15.75
CA SER A 33 -4.00 7.48 16.50
C SER A 33 -3.07 8.62 16.05
N SER A 34 -3.45 9.85 16.32
CA SER A 34 -2.63 11.01 15.97
C SER A 34 -1.22 10.96 16.56
N GLU A 35 -1.07 10.32 17.73
CA GLU A 35 0.21 10.16 18.42
C GLU A 35 1.11 9.12 17.75
N GLU A 36 0.51 8.08 17.17
CA GLU A 36 1.23 7.00 16.46
C GLU A 36 1.60 7.38 15.03
N ARG A 37 0.88 8.34 14.44
CA ARG A 37 1.15 8.77 13.07
C ARG A 37 2.44 9.56 12.99
N THR A 38 3.19 9.33 11.94
CA THR A 38 4.45 10.03 11.70
C THR A 38 4.74 10.14 10.21
N ASP A 39 5.38 11.23 9.84
CA ASP A 39 5.97 11.42 8.51
C ASP A 39 7.37 10.78 8.37
N ARG A 40 7.86 10.12 9.41
CA ARG A 40 9.17 9.48 9.38
C ARG A 40 9.18 8.28 8.45
N VAL A 41 10.30 8.06 7.81
CA VAL A 41 10.54 6.89 6.96
C VAL A 41 10.63 5.61 7.79
N ILE A 42 11.12 5.72 9.02
CA ILE A 42 11.20 4.61 9.97
C ILE A 42 10.21 4.91 11.10
N ALA A 43 9.27 4.00 11.31
CA ALA A 43 8.26 4.09 12.35
C ALA A 43 8.01 2.72 12.98
N GLU A 44 7.47 2.70 14.18
CA GLU A 44 7.05 1.46 14.85
C GLU A 44 5.70 0.97 14.35
N LYS A 45 4.80 1.91 14.06
CA LYS A 45 3.45 1.66 13.54
C LYS A 45 3.34 2.15 12.11
N TRP A 46 2.47 1.52 11.35
CA TRP A 46 2.29 1.77 9.92
C TRP A 46 0.81 1.85 9.57
N ASP A 47 0.43 2.81 8.75
CA ASP A 47 -0.95 2.96 8.28
C ASP A 47 -1.38 1.83 7.35
N ALA A 48 -0.44 1.27 6.62
CA ALA A 48 -0.72 0.16 5.75
C ALA A 48 0.47 -0.80 5.65
N THR A 49 0.16 -2.08 5.58
CA THR A 49 1.09 -3.12 5.14
C THR A 49 0.57 -3.72 3.86
N PHE A 50 1.45 -4.08 2.94
CA PHE A 50 1.04 -4.63 1.68
C PHE A 50 2.00 -5.68 1.13
N THR A 51 1.45 -6.54 0.29
CA THR A 51 2.21 -7.55 -0.42
C THR A 51 1.81 -7.59 -1.89
N LEU A 52 2.78 -7.92 -2.73
CA LEU A 52 2.55 -8.37 -4.10
C LEU A 52 2.78 -9.88 -4.14
N THR A 53 1.78 -10.63 -4.54
CA THR A 53 1.84 -12.10 -4.59
C THR A 53 1.39 -12.65 -5.93
N CYS A 54 1.91 -13.81 -6.30
CA CYS A 54 1.45 -14.59 -7.44
C CYS A 54 0.42 -15.67 -7.08
N GLU A 55 0.02 -15.74 -5.81
CA GLU A 55 -1.04 -16.66 -5.36
C GLU A 55 -2.35 -15.90 -5.13
N GLU A 56 -3.45 -16.51 -5.60
CA GLU A 56 -4.78 -15.92 -5.38
C GLU A 56 -5.10 -15.88 -3.88
N PRO A 57 -5.47 -14.69 -3.35
CA PRO A 57 -5.70 -14.53 -1.93
C PRO A 57 -7.05 -15.16 -1.52
N THR A 58 -6.97 -16.38 -1.01
CA THR A 58 -8.07 -17.01 -0.26
C THR A 58 -8.18 -16.40 1.14
N ILE A 59 -9.30 -16.65 1.82
CA ILE A 59 -9.52 -16.16 3.20
C ILE A 59 -8.37 -16.61 4.11
N ASP A 60 -8.02 -17.89 4.07
CA ASP A 60 -6.93 -18.44 4.89
C ASP A 60 -5.56 -17.83 4.56
N TYR A 61 -5.35 -17.53 3.28
CA TYR A 61 -4.12 -16.88 2.85
C TYR A 61 -4.06 -15.42 3.26
N LEU A 62 -5.18 -14.71 3.18
CA LEU A 62 -5.27 -13.33 3.68
C LEU A 62 -4.97 -13.26 5.18
N GLU A 63 -5.47 -14.18 5.98
CA GLU A 63 -5.16 -14.23 7.41
C GLU A 63 -3.68 -14.49 7.69
N LYS A 64 -3.04 -15.38 6.94
CA LYS A 64 -1.59 -15.58 7.03
C LYS A 64 -0.81 -14.32 6.67
N LEU A 65 -1.21 -13.63 5.60
CA LEU A 65 -0.58 -12.38 5.17
C LEU A 65 -0.77 -11.28 6.20
N ARG A 66 -1.95 -11.18 6.81
CA ARG A 66 -2.26 -10.18 7.85
C ARG A 66 -1.37 -10.33 9.07
N CYS A 67 -1.10 -11.56 9.48
CA CYS A 67 -0.19 -11.85 10.61
C CYS A 67 1.29 -11.63 10.25
N ASN A 68 1.61 -11.51 8.97
CA ASN A 68 2.97 -11.35 8.51
C ASN A 68 3.32 -9.86 8.36
N VAL A 69 3.67 -9.24 9.46
CA VAL A 69 4.13 -7.83 9.44
C VAL A 69 5.52 -7.77 8.84
N PRO A 70 5.74 -6.98 7.76
CA PRO A 70 7.06 -6.81 7.19
C PRO A 70 7.99 -6.17 8.22
N LEU A 71 8.96 -6.91 8.69
CA LEU A 71 10.04 -6.39 9.51
C LEU A 71 11.19 -5.91 8.62
N GLN A 72 11.95 -4.95 9.13
CA GLN A 72 12.93 -4.19 8.36
C GLN A 72 14.03 -5.04 7.69
N GLU A 73 14.24 -6.26 8.14
CA GLU A 73 15.28 -7.14 7.62
C GLU A 73 14.76 -8.52 7.20
N MET A 74 13.47 -8.75 7.35
CA MET A 74 12.84 -9.98 6.89
C MET A 74 12.50 -9.83 5.41
N GLY A 75 12.96 -10.76 4.63
CA GLY A 75 12.59 -10.91 3.24
C GLY A 75 11.13 -11.34 3.09
N ARG A 76 10.86 -12.03 2.02
CA ARG A 76 9.55 -12.57 1.71
C ARG A 76 9.09 -13.60 2.73
N PHE A 77 7.78 -13.68 2.88
CA PHE A 77 7.16 -14.69 3.71
C PHE A 77 7.33 -16.11 3.11
N THR A 78 7.10 -16.23 1.82
CA THR A 78 7.33 -17.45 1.03
C THR A 78 7.85 -17.10 -0.36
N ALA A 79 8.11 -18.11 -1.19
CA ALA A 79 8.49 -17.89 -2.60
C ALA A 79 7.35 -17.28 -3.46
N LYS A 80 6.14 -17.19 -2.92
CA LYS A 80 4.95 -16.68 -3.62
C LYS A 80 4.75 -15.18 -3.43
N GLU A 81 5.18 -14.63 -2.30
CA GLU A 81 5.17 -13.19 -2.05
C GLU A 81 6.39 -12.57 -2.71
N LEU A 82 6.15 -11.80 -3.76
CA LEU A 82 7.21 -11.13 -4.52
C LEU A 82 7.74 -9.92 -3.75
N VAL A 83 6.85 -9.21 -3.06
CA VAL A 83 7.19 -8.05 -2.24
C VAL A 83 6.31 -8.06 -0.99
N LEU A 84 6.94 -7.76 0.14
CA LEU A 84 6.29 -7.37 1.40
C LEU A 84 6.79 -5.99 1.76
N SER A 85 5.89 -5.09 2.11
CA SER A 85 6.27 -3.74 2.48
C SER A 85 5.20 -3.08 3.36
N ARG A 86 5.43 -1.82 3.65
CA ARG A 86 4.61 -1.01 4.53
C ARG A 86 4.66 0.44 4.12
N ALA A 87 3.64 1.20 4.51
CA ALA A 87 3.56 2.62 4.20
C ALA A 87 2.93 3.41 5.33
N ASN A 88 3.38 4.65 5.48
CA ASN A 88 2.72 5.65 6.30
C ASN A 88 1.95 6.62 5.41
N LYS A 89 0.77 7.03 5.86
CA LYS A 89 0.14 8.23 5.34
C LYS A 89 1.05 9.42 5.60
N SER A 90 1.21 10.28 4.62
CA SER A 90 1.69 11.63 4.90
C SER A 90 0.64 12.34 5.72
N VAL A 91 0.86 12.48 7.01
CA VAL A 91 -0.13 13.01 7.95
C VAL A 91 -0.66 14.35 7.48
N ARG A 92 0.26 15.25 7.13
CA ARG A 92 -0.12 16.61 6.69
C ARG A 92 -0.98 16.58 5.43
N LEU A 93 -0.59 15.78 4.43
CA LEU A 93 -1.34 15.71 3.19
C LEU A 93 -2.70 15.04 3.39
N PHE A 94 -2.73 13.92 4.10
CA PHE A 94 -3.95 13.16 4.31
C PHE A 94 -4.99 13.96 5.10
N ASP A 95 -4.60 14.55 6.22
CA ASP A 95 -5.50 15.32 7.07
C ASP A 95 -5.97 16.57 6.31
N TYR A 96 -5.06 17.30 5.67
CA TYR A 96 -5.40 18.47 4.86
C TYR A 96 -6.42 18.13 3.75
N VAL A 97 -6.15 17.13 2.92
CA VAL A 97 -7.07 16.76 1.83
C VAL A 97 -8.41 16.30 2.39
N SER A 98 -8.39 15.48 3.43
CA SER A 98 -9.63 14.97 4.05
C SER A 98 -10.46 16.09 4.67
N ASP A 99 -9.84 17.06 5.29
CA ASP A 99 -10.53 18.18 5.94
C ASP A 99 -11.11 19.16 4.90
N GLU A 100 -10.36 19.51 3.85
CA GLU A 100 -10.86 20.35 2.75
C GLU A 100 -12.07 19.69 2.07
N LEU A 101 -11.95 18.41 1.71
CA LEU A 101 -13.05 17.68 1.08
C LEU A 101 -14.26 17.52 2.03
N ALA A 102 -14.03 17.30 3.32
CA ALA A 102 -15.11 17.26 4.31
C ALA A 102 -15.82 18.61 4.47
N ALA A 103 -15.12 19.71 4.22
CA ALA A 103 -15.70 21.05 4.19
C ALA A 103 -16.36 21.43 2.85
N GLY A 104 -16.33 20.53 1.86
CA GLY A 104 -16.83 20.79 0.50
C GLY A 104 -15.92 21.71 -0.32
N LEU A 105 -14.65 21.83 0.07
CA LEU A 105 -13.67 22.67 -0.58
C LEU A 105 -12.73 21.84 -1.47
N GLN A 106 -12.16 22.51 -2.47
CA GLN A 106 -11.08 21.91 -3.27
C GLN A 106 -9.72 22.14 -2.58
N PRO A 107 -8.92 21.10 -2.38
CA PRO A 107 -7.56 21.26 -1.86
C PRO A 107 -6.72 22.19 -2.73
N ASP A 108 -5.91 23.03 -2.10
CA ASP A 108 -5.01 23.96 -2.76
C ASP A 108 -3.91 23.18 -3.52
N PRO A 109 -3.73 23.41 -4.85
CA PRO A 109 -2.72 22.71 -5.62
C PRO A 109 -1.28 22.93 -5.16
N GLU A 110 -0.95 24.12 -4.64
CA GLU A 110 0.40 24.40 -4.12
C GLU A 110 0.67 23.60 -2.85
N GLN A 111 -0.32 23.49 -1.99
CA GLN A 111 -0.22 22.65 -0.79
C GLN A 111 -0.05 21.19 -1.14
N LEU A 112 -0.79 20.70 -2.12
CA LEU A 112 -0.63 19.34 -2.63
C LEU A 112 0.77 19.08 -3.19
N MET A 113 1.34 20.01 -3.93
CA MET A 113 2.71 19.90 -4.43
C MET A 113 3.75 19.92 -3.31
N ASN A 114 3.55 20.77 -2.31
CA ASN A 114 4.52 20.96 -1.21
C ASN A 114 4.50 19.82 -0.18
N VAL A 115 3.39 19.12 -0.02
CA VAL A 115 3.28 18.05 0.99
C VAL A 115 3.85 16.72 0.50
N GLY A 116 3.98 16.52 -0.79
CA GLY A 116 4.58 15.32 -1.34
C GLY A 116 3.61 14.14 -1.49
N TYR A 117 4.05 12.94 -1.13
CA TYR A 117 3.25 11.74 -1.33
C TYR A 117 2.14 11.59 -0.29
N LEU A 118 0.99 11.15 -0.72
CA LEU A 118 -0.13 10.84 0.14
C LEU A 118 0.16 9.64 1.04
N ILE A 119 0.70 8.58 0.46
CA ILE A 119 1.31 7.46 1.18
C ILE A 119 2.80 7.45 0.87
N ARG A 120 3.59 7.49 1.93
CA ARG A 120 5.03 7.34 1.84
C ARG A 120 5.38 5.87 1.94
N THR A 121 5.70 5.25 0.81
CA THR A 121 6.21 3.89 0.81
C THR A 121 7.59 3.88 1.47
N THR A 122 7.77 2.99 2.44
CA THR A 122 9.06 2.80 3.06
C THR A 122 9.53 1.40 2.81
N ALA A 123 10.82 1.30 2.55
CA ALA A 123 11.56 0.05 2.60
C ALA A 123 10.99 -1.07 1.72
N VAL A 124 10.40 -0.71 0.58
CA VAL A 124 10.35 -1.66 -0.53
C VAL A 124 11.76 -2.26 -0.71
N TYR A 125 12.77 -1.44 -0.48
CA TYR A 125 14.18 -1.87 -0.48
C TYR A 125 14.65 -2.52 0.83
N GLY A 126 14.14 -2.12 1.98
CA GLY A 126 14.56 -2.65 3.28
C GLY A 126 13.95 -4.00 3.63
N ASN A 127 12.73 -4.25 3.21
CA ASN A 127 12.07 -5.55 3.38
C ASN A 127 12.40 -6.53 2.25
N GLY A 128 12.86 -6.00 1.16
CA GLY A 128 13.33 -6.75 0.03
C GLY A 128 14.85 -6.70 -0.07
N LYS A 129 15.57 -7.06 0.97
CA LYS A 129 16.91 -7.59 0.73
C LYS A 129 16.71 -8.86 -0.09
N PHE A 130 16.63 -8.69 -1.38
CA PHE A 130 16.73 -9.81 -2.29
C PHE A 130 18.10 -10.43 -2.07
N GLY A 131 18.14 -11.55 -1.37
CA GLY A 131 19.27 -12.44 -1.48
C GLY A 131 19.42 -12.88 -2.93
N LEU A 132 20.60 -13.32 -3.33
CA LEU A 132 20.82 -13.87 -4.68
C LEU A 132 19.78 -14.94 -5.05
N SER A 133 19.35 -15.76 -4.07
CA SER A 133 18.30 -16.76 -4.22
C SER A 133 16.94 -16.17 -4.62
N ASP A 134 16.59 -15.00 -4.11
CA ASP A 134 15.31 -14.35 -4.40
C ASP A 134 15.28 -13.75 -5.80
N LEU A 135 16.39 -13.14 -6.24
CA LEU A 135 16.53 -12.66 -7.61
C LEU A 135 16.45 -13.80 -8.61
N GLU A 136 17.06 -14.93 -8.28
CA GLU A 136 17.02 -16.12 -9.11
C GLU A 136 15.62 -16.73 -9.19
N ASN A 137 14.88 -16.74 -8.08
CA ASN A 137 13.48 -17.17 -8.06
C ASN A 137 12.59 -16.28 -8.92
N ILE A 138 12.75 -14.96 -8.88
CA ILE A 138 12.01 -14.04 -9.75
C ILE A 138 12.32 -14.32 -11.22
N ARG A 139 13.59 -14.54 -11.55
CA ARG A 139 13.99 -14.87 -12.91
C ARG A 139 13.43 -16.23 -13.37
N ARG A 140 13.43 -17.24 -12.52
CA ARG A 140 12.89 -18.57 -12.83
C ARG A 140 11.39 -18.55 -13.08
N GLN A 141 10.65 -17.70 -12.35
CA GLN A 141 9.21 -17.54 -12.53
C GLN A 141 8.86 -16.76 -13.83
N ASN A 142 9.85 -16.16 -14.48
CA ASN A 142 9.71 -15.39 -15.71
C ASN A 142 8.61 -14.32 -15.69
N LEU A 143 8.23 -13.85 -14.49
CA LEU A 143 7.18 -12.85 -14.31
C LEU A 143 7.64 -11.44 -14.66
N PHE A 144 8.95 -11.18 -14.54
CA PHE A 144 9.55 -9.88 -14.77
C PHE A 144 10.88 -10.02 -15.51
N LYS A 145 11.11 -9.13 -16.45
CA LYS A 145 12.39 -9.07 -17.18
C LYS A 145 13.55 -8.56 -16.33
N LEU A 146 13.25 -7.69 -15.39
CA LEU A 146 14.22 -7.05 -14.51
C LEU A 146 13.88 -7.36 -13.03
N PRO A 147 14.89 -7.59 -12.17
CA PRO A 147 14.66 -8.03 -10.80
C PRO A 147 13.92 -7.02 -9.92
N PHE A 148 14.02 -5.72 -10.19
CA PHE A 148 13.35 -4.67 -9.43
C PHE A 148 11.98 -4.24 -9.97
N GLN A 149 11.48 -4.88 -11.01
CA GLN A 149 10.14 -4.58 -11.53
C GLN A 149 9.02 -4.85 -10.52
N PRO A 150 9.07 -5.91 -9.67
CA PRO A 150 8.05 -6.11 -8.64
C PRO A 150 7.94 -4.93 -7.67
N GLU A 151 9.05 -4.35 -7.24
CA GLU A 151 9.05 -3.20 -6.33
C GLU A 151 8.49 -1.96 -7.00
N MET A 152 8.87 -1.72 -8.24
CA MET A 152 8.34 -0.58 -8.99
C MET A 152 6.83 -0.72 -9.20
N LEU A 153 6.36 -1.93 -9.48
CA LEU A 153 4.92 -2.21 -9.56
C LEU A 153 4.24 -1.98 -8.21
N CYS A 154 4.84 -2.43 -7.11
CA CYS A 154 4.33 -2.18 -5.76
C CYS A 154 4.23 -0.68 -5.44
N VAL A 155 5.25 0.11 -5.77
CA VAL A 155 5.22 1.57 -5.57
C VAL A 155 4.07 2.19 -6.35
N TYR A 156 3.88 1.78 -7.59
CA TYR A 156 2.76 2.25 -8.41
C TYR A 156 1.40 1.89 -7.81
N LEU A 157 1.22 0.62 -7.42
CA LEU A 157 -0.02 0.13 -6.84
C LEU A 157 -0.32 0.75 -5.47
N ALA A 158 0.70 1.00 -4.65
CA ALA A 158 0.54 1.71 -3.40
C ALA A 158 0.05 3.15 -3.61
N ARG A 159 0.49 3.81 -4.68
CA ARG A 159 -0.05 5.12 -5.08
C ARG A 159 -1.50 5.02 -5.53
N CYS A 160 -1.84 4.06 -6.36
CA CYS A 160 -3.24 3.83 -6.75
C CYS A 160 -4.11 3.62 -5.50
N PHE A 161 -3.69 2.74 -4.60
CA PHE A 161 -4.39 2.52 -3.34
C PHE A 161 -4.52 3.80 -2.51
N SER A 162 -3.51 4.66 -2.46
CA SER A 162 -3.57 5.90 -1.69
C SER A 162 -4.65 6.85 -2.19
N PHE A 163 -4.84 6.95 -3.49
CA PHE A 163 -5.93 7.74 -4.08
C PHE A 163 -7.29 7.12 -3.80
N ASP A 164 -7.45 5.82 -4.04
CA ASP A 164 -8.69 5.10 -3.76
C ASP A 164 -9.06 5.20 -2.28
N TRP A 165 -8.07 5.16 -1.40
CA TRP A 165 -8.26 5.29 0.05
C TRP A 165 -8.77 6.68 0.44
N VAL A 166 -8.13 7.74 -0.06
CA VAL A 166 -8.57 9.10 0.22
C VAL A 166 -9.95 9.37 -0.36
N GLU A 167 -10.20 8.95 -1.58
CA GLU A 167 -11.50 9.07 -2.22
C GLU A 167 -12.60 8.36 -1.41
N HIS A 168 -12.33 7.13 -0.96
CA HIS A 168 -13.24 6.36 -0.13
C HIS A 168 -13.57 7.07 1.19
N VAL A 169 -12.55 7.52 1.93
CA VAL A 169 -12.74 8.22 3.21
C VAL A 169 -13.46 9.56 3.01
N ALA A 170 -13.06 10.34 1.99
CA ALA A 170 -13.69 11.61 1.68
C ALA A 170 -15.15 11.45 1.25
N TYR A 171 -15.47 10.42 0.47
CA TYR A 171 -16.85 10.12 0.10
C TYR A 171 -17.75 9.87 1.30
N HIS A 172 -17.26 9.16 2.33
CA HIS A 172 -18.02 8.91 3.55
C HIS A 172 -18.13 10.14 4.45
N LYS A 173 -17.10 11.00 4.47
CA LYS A 173 -17.11 12.24 5.26
C LYS A 173 -17.93 13.35 4.59
N SER A 174 -17.91 13.42 3.28
CA SER A 174 -18.55 14.50 2.50
C SER A 174 -19.09 13.98 1.17
N PRO A 175 -20.16 13.14 1.20
CA PRO A 175 -20.71 12.52 -0.02
C PRO A 175 -21.21 13.55 -1.05
N ASP A 176 -21.59 14.74 -0.61
CA ASP A 176 -22.07 15.80 -1.50
C ASP A 176 -20.96 16.43 -2.37
N SER A 177 -19.71 16.27 -1.99
CA SER A 177 -18.56 16.73 -2.79
C SER A 177 -18.32 15.92 -4.06
N PHE A 178 -18.99 14.77 -4.20
CA PHE A 178 -18.83 13.83 -5.33
C PHE A 178 -20.07 13.78 -6.25
N ARG A 179 -20.99 14.74 -6.14
CA ARG A 179 -22.22 14.83 -6.96
C ARG A 179 -22.07 15.79 -8.13
#